data_cee4229f821656076da60dbe00b64abb
#
_entry.id   cee4229f821656076da60dbe00b64abb
#
_cell.length_a   1.000
_cell.length_b   1.000
_cell.length_c   1.000
_cell.angle_alpha   90.00
_cell.angle_beta   90.00
_cell.angle_gamma   90.00
#
_symmetry.space_group_name_H-M   'P 1'
#
loop_
_entity.id
_entity.type
_entity.pdbx_description
1 polymer ?
#
loop_
_entity_poly.entity_id
_entity_poly.type
_entity_poly.pdbx_seq_one_letter_code
_entity_poly.pdbx_strand_id
1 'polypeptide(L)'
;MLDPALTRVRPPAAATDAPVKIAVRELVVHYGGTCALEAVSLDIPAHHVTALIGPSGCGKSTFLRCLNRMNDHIPGARVTGQITIDGDPIYAPDVDPVELRRRVGMVFQKSNPFPKSVFDNVAFGPRVHGERDAVRLSEIAERTLRQAALWDEVKDRLDRSALELSGGQQQRLCIARALAVEPEVVLMDEPASALDPIATAKIEELIHELKTAYTIVIVTHNMQQAARVSDLTAYFYLGRLIEFGPTERVFTNPTRPETEDYITGRFG
;
A
#
# COMPACT_ATOMS: atom_id res chain seq x y z
N MET A 1 -15.69 -7.63 29.37
CA MET A 1 -14.43 -7.13 29.98
C MET A 1 -13.32 -7.85 29.22
N LEU A 2 -12.62 -7.17 28.30
CA LEU A 2 -11.56 -7.78 27.48
C LEU A 2 -10.27 -7.86 28.30
N ASP A 3 -9.55 -8.97 28.16
CA ASP A 3 -8.33 -9.29 28.89
C ASP A 3 -7.24 -8.23 28.66
N PRO A 4 -6.68 -7.59 29.70
CA PRO A 4 -5.59 -6.61 29.58
C PRO A 4 -4.28 -7.21 29.05
N ALA A 5 -4.15 -8.51 28.94
CA ALA A 5 -2.95 -9.20 28.44
C ALA A 5 -2.76 -9.12 26.92
N LEU A 6 -3.76 -8.63 26.16
CA LEU A 6 -3.68 -8.44 24.69
C LEU A 6 -2.90 -7.18 24.27
N THR A 7 -2.28 -6.47 25.21
CA THR A 7 -1.91 -5.06 25.05
C THR A 7 -0.49 -4.79 24.54
N ARG A 8 0.34 -5.78 24.22
CA ARG A 8 1.69 -5.51 23.64
C ARG A 8 2.13 -6.64 22.73
N VAL A 9 1.77 -6.56 21.48
CA VAL A 9 2.54 -7.29 20.47
C VAL A 9 3.89 -6.55 20.37
N ARG A 10 4.91 -7.09 21.07
CA ARG A 10 6.29 -6.68 20.84
C ARG A 10 6.56 -6.94 19.35
N PRO A 11 7.09 -5.94 18.58
CA PRO A 11 7.46 -6.21 17.21
C PRO A 11 8.33 -7.48 17.22
N PRO A 12 8.01 -8.52 16.43
CA PRO A 12 8.88 -9.67 16.34
C PRO A 12 10.25 -9.17 15.91
N ALA A 13 11.30 -9.66 16.55
CA ALA A 13 12.66 -9.46 16.09
C ALA A 13 12.70 -9.71 14.59
N ALA A 14 13.38 -8.83 13.84
CA ALA A 14 13.38 -8.73 12.38
C ALA A 14 13.09 -10.06 11.68
N ALA A 15 11.92 -10.13 11.04
CA ALA A 15 11.49 -11.34 10.32
C ALA A 15 12.33 -11.58 9.05
N THR A 16 13.24 -10.64 8.74
CA THR A 16 14.15 -10.65 7.59
C THR A 16 15.44 -9.92 7.98
N ASP A 17 16.57 -10.23 7.33
CA ASP A 17 17.85 -9.49 7.46
C ASP A 17 17.81 -8.13 6.74
N ALA A 18 16.71 -7.77 6.09
CA ALA A 18 16.55 -6.53 5.36
C ALA A 18 16.41 -5.32 6.33
N PRO A 19 16.96 -4.16 5.97
CA PRO A 19 16.83 -2.95 6.78
C PRO A 19 15.35 -2.54 6.90
N VAL A 20 14.99 -1.97 8.05
CA VAL A 20 13.64 -1.44 8.29
C VAL A 20 13.44 -0.17 7.45
N LYS A 21 12.47 -0.20 6.54
CA LYS A 21 12.09 0.96 5.72
C LYS A 21 11.12 1.85 6.46
N ILE A 22 10.08 1.26 7.07
CA ILE A 22 9.07 2.00 7.82
C ILE A 22 8.97 1.40 9.22
N ALA A 23 9.18 2.21 10.25
CA ALA A 23 8.93 1.81 11.62
C ALA A 23 7.71 2.53 12.19
N VAL A 24 6.78 1.77 12.76
CA VAL A 24 5.56 2.28 13.39
C VAL A 24 5.59 1.92 14.88
N ARG A 25 5.33 2.90 15.75
CA ARG A 25 5.36 2.74 17.21
C ARG A 25 4.12 3.37 17.83
N GLU A 26 3.35 2.55 18.56
CA GLU A 26 2.18 2.96 19.36
C GLU A 26 1.20 3.85 18.59
N LEU A 27 0.98 3.51 17.29
CA LEU A 27 0.12 4.29 16.42
C LEU A 27 -1.34 4.18 16.88
N VAL A 28 -1.93 5.32 17.20
CA VAL A 28 -3.36 5.44 17.55
C VAL A 28 -4.02 6.42 16.60
N VAL A 29 -5.17 6.04 16.07
CA VAL A 29 -5.96 6.91 15.17
C VAL A 29 -7.39 7.01 15.66
N HIS A 30 -7.88 8.24 15.75
CA HIS A 30 -9.29 8.52 16.02
C HIS A 30 -9.92 9.29 14.86
N TYR A 31 -11.17 8.98 14.56
CA TYR A 31 -12.05 9.77 13.71
C TYR A 31 -13.20 10.30 14.57
N GLY A 32 -13.16 11.59 14.92
CA GLY A 32 -14.06 12.14 15.92
C GLY A 32 -13.91 11.42 17.26
N GLY A 33 -14.98 10.79 17.75
CA GLY A 33 -15.00 10.03 19.00
C GLY A 33 -14.64 8.54 18.84
N THR A 34 -14.45 8.02 17.62
CA THR A 34 -14.24 6.59 17.36
C THR A 34 -12.76 6.28 17.22
N CYS A 35 -12.24 5.34 18.00
CA CYS A 35 -10.89 4.79 17.86
C CYS A 35 -10.87 3.81 16.67
N ALA A 36 -10.10 4.15 15.64
CA ALA A 36 -9.95 3.34 14.44
C ALA A 36 -8.69 2.44 14.47
N LEU A 37 -7.63 2.89 15.16
CA LEU A 37 -6.43 2.10 15.44
C LEU A 37 -6.00 2.31 16.88
N GLU A 38 -5.58 1.22 17.53
CA GLU A 38 -5.20 1.20 18.94
C GLU A 38 -3.78 0.63 19.12
N ALA A 39 -2.82 1.51 19.42
CA ALA A 39 -1.44 1.18 19.78
C ALA A 39 -0.71 0.21 18.81
N VAL A 40 -0.87 0.41 17.50
CA VAL A 40 -0.26 -0.44 16.47
C VAL A 40 1.23 -0.18 16.39
N SER A 41 2.04 -1.26 16.48
CA SER A 41 3.50 -1.20 16.35
C SER A 41 4.00 -2.33 15.46
N LEU A 42 4.71 -2.02 14.37
CA LEU A 42 5.37 -2.98 13.48
C LEU A 42 6.50 -2.34 12.68
N ASP A 43 7.38 -3.17 12.15
CA ASP A 43 8.49 -2.80 11.28
C ASP A 43 8.28 -3.39 9.88
N ILE A 44 8.28 -2.55 8.86
CA ILE A 44 8.14 -2.93 7.44
C ILE A 44 9.53 -2.88 6.82
N PRO A 45 10.08 -4.04 6.38
CA PRO A 45 11.40 -4.09 5.78
C PRO A 45 11.42 -3.52 4.35
N ALA A 46 12.59 -3.01 3.95
CA ALA A 46 12.83 -2.51 2.60
C ALA A 46 12.72 -3.63 1.56
N HIS A 47 12.24 -3.30 0.36
CA HIS A 47 12.17 -4.20 -0.80
C HIS A 47 11.42 -5.52 -0.53
N HIS A 48 10.40 -5.46 0.33
CA HIS A 48 9.50 -6.56 0.62
C HIS A 48 8.05 -6.14 0.40
N VAL A 49 7.19 -7.12 0.18
CA VAL A 49 5.75 -6.94 0.15
C VAL A 49 5.19 -7.28 1.53
N THR A 50 4.59 -6.29 2.19
CA THR A 50 3.85 -6.49 3.45
C THR A 50 2.35 -6.42 3.18
N ALA A 51 1.64 -7.53 3.38
CA ALA A 51 0.18 -7.56 3.28
C ALA A 51 -0.49 -7.21 4.61
N LEU A 52 -1.53 -6.39 4.54
CA LEU A 52 -2.43 -6.09 5.64
C LEU A 52 -3.74 -6.84 5.40
N ILE A 53 -4.07 -7.82 6.24
CA ILE A 53 -5.27 -8.64 6.15
C ILE A 53 -6.18 -8.43 7.36
N GLY A 54 -7.45 -8.84 7.25
CA GLY A 54 -8.44 -8.76 8.32
C GLY A 54 -9.82 -8.38 7.81
N PRO A 55 -10.87 -8.46 8.64
CA PRO A 55 -12.24 -8.13 8.29
C PRO A 55 -12.41 -6.69 7.77
N SER A 56 -13.50 -6.44 7.06
CA SER A 56 -13.85 -5.06 6.66
C SER A 56 -14.03 -4.18 7.89
N GLY A 57 -13.52 -2.94 7.82
CA GLY A 57 -13.62 -1.97 8.91
C GLY A 57 -12.63 -2.16 10.07
N CYS A 58 -11.74 -3.16 10.04
CA CYS A 58 -10.78 -3.38 11.13
C CYS A 58 -9.58 -2.42 11.18
N GLY A 59 -9.50 -1.40 10.30
CA GLY A 59 -8.48 -0.35 10.36
C GLY A 59 -7.35 -0.44 9.32
N LYS A 60 -7.29 -1.44 8.42
CA LYS A 60 -6.22 -1.63 7.43
C LYS A 60 -5.97 -0.41 6.54
N SER A 61 -7.02 0.10 5.88
CA SER A 61 -6.89 1.29 5.02
C SER A 61 -6.61 2.56 5.83
N THR A 62 -7.07 2.63 7.11
CA THR A 62 -6.68 3.70 8.03
C THR A 62 -5.18 3.66 8.30
N PHE A 63 -4.64 2.47 8.62
CA PHE A 63 -3.20 2.27 8.83
C PHE A 63 -2.42 2.64 7.55
N LEU A 64 -2.82 2.10 6.40
CA LEU A 64 -2.17 2.38 5.11
C LEU A 64 -2.07 3.89 4.84
N ARG A 65 -3.16 4.64 5.06
CA ARG A 65 -3.23 6.08 4.86
C ARG A 65 -2.44 6.90 5.88
N CYS A 66 -2.07 6.33 7.03
CA CYS A 66 -1.14 7.00 7.95
C CYS A 66 0.27 7.08 7.37
N LEU A 67 0.69 6.08 6.57
CA LEU A 67 2.06 5.99 6.03
C LEU A 67 2.39 7.12 5.03
N ASN A 68 1.39 7.78 4.45
CA ASN A 68 1.55 8.94 3.56
C ASN A 68 0.75 10.18 3.99
N ARG A 69 0.27 10.19 5.23
CA ARG A 69 -0.49 11.31 5.82
C ARG A 69 -1.79 11.65 5.07
N MET A 70 -2.40 10.68 4.38
CA MET A 70 -3.70 10.90 3.72
C MET A 70 -4.84 11.10 4.72
N ASN A 71 -4.70 10.62 5.96
CA ASN A 71 -5.70 10.86 7.02
C ASN A 71 -5.78 12.33 7.45
N ASP A 72 -4.76 13.16 7.17
CA ASP A 72 -4.78 14.60 7.45
C ASP A 72 -5.92 15.34 6.73
N HIS A 73 -6.43 14.77 5.62
CA HIS A 73 -7.55 15.34 4.88
C HIS A 73 -8.93 14.96 5.43
N ILE A 74 -8.99 14.09 6.42
CA ILE A 74 -10.26 13.64 7.02
C ILE A 74 -10.61 14.54 8.21
N PRO A 75 -11.73 15.28 8.16
CA PRO A 75 -12.13 16.13 9.27
C PRO A 75 -12.27 15.34 10.57
N GLY A 76 -11.64 15.84 11.64
CA GLY A 76 -11.66 15.20 12.96
C GLY A 76 -10.73 14.00 13.12
N ALA A 77 -9.90 13.69 12.11
CA ALA A 77 -8.85 12.69 12.27
C ALA A 77 -7.78 13.18 13.24
N ARG A 78 -7.39 12.31 14.17
CA ARG A 78 -6.25 12.53 15.09
C ARG A 78 -5.36 11.31 15.02
N VAL A 79 -4.10 11.54 14.68
CA VAL A 79 -3.05 10.51 14.61
C VAL A 79 -2.04 10.80 15.71
N THR A 80 -1.75 9.82 16.55
CA THR A 80 -0.71 9.89 17.60
C THR A 80 0.15 8.63 17.54
N GLY A 81 1.29 8.65 18.24
CA GLY A 81 2.33 7.63 18.07
C GLY A 81 3.40 8.11 17.10
N GLN A 82 4.24 7.22 16.64
CA GLN A 82 5.36 7.57 15.78
C GLN A 82 5.39 6.69 14.52
N ILE A 83 5.61 7.31 13.36
CA ILE A 83 5.93 6.64 12.10
C ILE A 83 7.20 7.27 11.56
N THR A 84 8.19 6.43 11.23
CA THR A 84 9.42 6.88 10.59
C THR A 84 9.62 6.14 9.26
N ILE A 85 10.23 6.82 8.29
CA ILE A 85 10.71 6.25 7.03
C ILE A 85 12.22 6.50 6.97
N ASP A 86 13.02 5.45 6.89
CA ASP A 86 14.49 5.49 6.99
C ASP A 86 14.99 6.19 8.27
N GLY A 87 14.20 6.10 9.36
CA GLY A 87 14.48 6.77 10.63
C GLY A 87 13.89 8.17 10.78
N ASP A 88 13.48 8.83 9.69
CA ASP A 88 12.93 10.18 9.71
C ASP A 88 11.44 10.18 10.08
N PRO A 89 11.00 10.93 11.10
CA PRO A 89 9.61 10.96 11.53
C PRO A 89 8.73 11.71 10.53
N ILE A 90 7.71 11.04 9.96
CA ILE A 90 6.87 11.63 8.91
C ILE A 90 5.80 12.60 9.40
N TYR A 91 5.55 12.66 10.71
CA TYR A 91 4.60 13.60 11.33
C TYR A 91 5.31 14.78 12.05
N ALA A 92 6.62 14.98 11.82
CA ALA A 92 7.31 16.15 12.34
C ALA A 92 6.76 17.44 11.70
N PRO A 93 6.75 18.58 12.45
CA PRO A 93 6.13 19.83 11.98
C PRO A 93 6.75 20.42 10.71
N ASP A 94 8.00 20.11 10.43
CA ASP A 94 8.80 20.56 9.29
C ASP A 94 8.67 19.66 8.06
N VAL A 95 7.99 18.53 8.16
CA VAL A 95 7.78 17.61 7.03
C VAL A 95 6.70 18.12 6.10
N ASP A 96 7.06 18.41 4.85
CA ASP A 96 6.12 18.73 3.78
C ASP A 96 5.35 17.47 3.34
N PRO A 97 4.02 17.43 3.49
CA PRO A 97 3.22 16.29 3.03
C PRO A 97 3.26 16.05 1.51
N VAL A 98 3.59 17.06 0.71
CA VAL A 98 3.71 16.92 -0.76
C VAL A 98 4.96 16.11 -1.10
N GLU A 99 6.11 16.46 -0.49
CA GLU A 99 7.35 15.72 -0.67
C GLU A 99 7.25 14.30 -0.08
N LEU A 100 6.58 14.13 1.08
CA LEU A 100 6.31 12.81 1.62
C LEU A 100 5.52 11.93 0.62
N ARG A 101 4.46 12.48 0.01
CA ARG A 101 3.61 11.74 -0.95
C ARG A 101 4.29 11.47 -2.28
N ARG A 102 5.36 12.19 -2.61
CA ARG A 102 6.25 11.84 -3.71
C ARG A 102 7.06 10.58 -3.39
N ARG A 103 7.63 10.49 -2.16
CA ARG A 103 8.38 9.32 -1.68
C ARG A 103 7.48 8.10 -1.43
N VAL A 104 6.21 8.32 -1.04
CA VAL A 104 5.24 7.28 -0.67
C VAL A 104 4.02 7.37 -1.58
N GLY A 105 4.11 6.68 -2.73
CA GLY A 105 3.04 6.62 -3.72
C GLY A 105 1.86 5.78 -3.25
N MET A 106 0.66 6.07 -3.78
CA MET A 106 -0.55 5.33 -3.43
C MET A 106 -1.37 4.94 -4.65
N VAL A 107 -1.78 3.66 -4.68
CA VAL A 107 -2.71 3.07 -5.63
C VAL A 107 -4.00 2.74 -4.88
N PHE A 108 -5.14 3.26 -5.35
CA PHE A 108 -6.43 3.12 -4.70
C PHE A 108 -7.19 1.89 -5.18
N GLN A 109 -8.14 1.43 -4.38
CA GLN A 109 -9.03 0.31 -4.66
C GLN A 109 -9.80 0.50 -5.99
N LYS A 110 -10.38 1.68 -6.17
CA LYS A 110 -11.03 2.05 -7.42
C LYS A 110 -10.00 2.73 -8.32
N SER A 111 -9.78 2.16 -9.50
CA SER A 111 -8.99 2.84 -10.53
C SER A 111 -9.57 4.24 -10.80
N ASN A 112 -8.70 5.23 -10.72
CA ASN A 112 -9.07 6.64 -10.83
C ASN A 112 -8.16 7.38 -11.82
N PRO A 113 -8.10 6.94 -13.08
CA PRO A 113 -7.37 7.69 -14.08
C PRO A 113 -7.97 9.09 -14.23
N PHE A 114 -7.13 10.08 -14.44
CA PHE A 114 -7.61 11.42 -14.78
C PHE A 114 -8.33 11.39 -16.14
N PRO A 115 -9.34 12.23 -16.38
CA PRO A 115 -10.02 12.37 -17.67
C PRO A 115 -9.11 13.09 -18.67
N LYS A 116 -7.96 12.49 -18.95
CA LYS A 116 -6.86 12.94 -19.80
C LYS A 116 -6.35 11.74 -20.61
N SER A 117 -5.37 11.99 -21.48
CA SER A 117 -4.71 10.93 -22.24
C SER A 117 -3.95 9.94 -21.34
N VAL A 118 -3.61 8.77 -21.87
CA VAL A 118 -2.73 7.79 -21.20
C VAL A 118 -1.41 8.46 -20.83
N PHE A 119 -0.79 9.16 -21.79
CA PHE A 119 0.46 9.90 -21.57
C PHE A 119 0.33 10.94 -20.47
N ASP A 120 -0.70 11.79 -20.52
CA ASP A 120 -0.88 12.85 -19.52
C ASP A 120 -1.19 12.34 -18.12
N ASN A 121 -1.75 11.13 -17.98
CA ASN A 121 -1.90 10.49 -16.68
C ASN A 121 -0.53 10.19 -16.06
N VAL A 122 0.37 9.61 -16.83
CA VAL A 122 1.72 9.26 -16.35
C VAL A 122 2.58 10.51 -16.14
N ALA A 123 2.57 11.43 -17.11
CA ALA A 123 3.35 12.65 -17.07
C ALA A 123 2.87 13.66 -16.01
N PHE A 124 1.71 13.45 -15.39
CA PHE A 124 1.12 14.42 -14.46
C PHE A 124 2.02 14.66 -13.24
N GLY A 125 2.43 13.60 -12.55
CA GLY A 125 3.29 13.70 -11.36
C GLY A 125 4.63 14.38 -11.66
N PRO A 126 5.42 13.91 -12.62
CA PRO A 126 6.66 14.56 -13.03
C PRO A 126 6.48 16.05 -13.36
N ARG A 127 5.42 16.42 -14.08
CA ARG A 127 5.12 17.84 -14.39
C ARG A 127 4.82 18.68 -13.14
N VAL A 128 4.09 18.14 -12.19
CA VAL A 128 3.81 18.82 -10.90
C VAL A 128 5.10 19.08 -10.13
N HIS A 129 6.05 18.13 -10.21
CA HIS A 129 7.37 18.24 -9.58
C HIS A 129 8.41 18.98 -10.44
N GLY A 130 7.98 19.69 -11.50
CA GLY A 130 8.81 20.64 -12.24
C GLY A 130 9.43 20.11 -13.53
N GLU A 131 9.25 18.84 -13.90
CA GLU A 131 9.74 18.32 -15.18
C GLU A 131 8.99 18.99 -16.36
N ARG A 132 9.74 19.55 -17.32
CA ARG A 132 9.20 20.25 -18.49
C ARG A 132 9.75 19.72 -19.81
N ASP A 133 10.81 18.93 -19.76
CA ASP A 133 11.42 18.36 -20.95
C ASP A 133 10.51 17.28 -21.55
N ALA A 134 10.09 17.47 -22.79
CA ALA A 134 9.18 16.55 -23.47
C ALA A 134 9.82 15.18 -23.76
N VAL A 135 11.14 15.15 -24.00
CA VAL A 135 11.87 13.89 -24.21
C VAL A 135 11.91 13.10 -22.91
N ARG A 136 12.28 13.76 -21.82
CA ARG A 136 12.34 13.13 -20.50
C ARG A 136 10.98 12.63 -20.02
N LEU A 137 9.91 13.41 -20.25
CA LEU A 137 8.54 12.97 -19.96
C LEU A 137 8.14 11.73 -20.76
N SER A 138 8.58 11.63 -22.03
CA SER A 138 8.32 10.46 -22.87
C SER A 138 9.09 9.24 -22.39
N GLU A 139 10.35 9.40 -21.99
CA GLU A 139 11.17 8.33 -21.39
C GLU A 139 10.57 7.80 -20.07
N ILE A 140 10.11 8.72 -19.22
CA ILE A 140 9.43 8.36 -17.95
C ILE A 140 8.15 7.60 -18.28
N ALA A 141 7.34 8.06 -19.23
CA ALA A 141 6.08 7.42 -19.58
C ALA A 141 6.32 6.01 -20.14
N GLU A 142 7.25 5.83 -21.08
CA GLU A 142 7.59 4.51 -21.61
C GLU A 142 8.08 3.57 -20.49
N ARG A 143 9.06 4.01 -19.71
CA ARG A 143 9.64 3.23 -18.62
C ARG A 143 8.57 2.75 -17.65
N THR A 144 7.73 3.64 -17.15
CA THR A 144 6.75 3.29 -16.12
C THR A 144 5.56 2.50 -16.65
N LEU A 145 5.16 2.73 -17.91
CA LEU A 145 4.17 1.88 -18.59
C LEU A 145 4.71 0.46 -18.84
N ARG A 146 6.01 0.32 -19.13
CA ARG A 146 6.67 -1.01 -19.18
C ARG A 146 6.70 -1.67 -17.80
N GLN A 147 7.13 -0.92 -16.77
CA GLN A 147 7.12 -1.41 -15.39
C GLN A 147 5.72 -1.85 -14.93
N ALA A 148 4.65 -1.20 -15.43
CA ALA A 148 3.26 -1.57 -15.13
C ALA A 148 2.69 -2.64 -16.09
N ALA A 149 3.53 -3.28 -16.91
CA ALA A 149 3.14 -4.27 -17.92
C ALA A 149 1.98 -3.78 -18.84
N LEU A 150 1.97 -2.48 -19.18
CA LEU A 150 0.90 -1.86 -19.96
C LEU A 150 1.38 -1.31 -21.30
N TRP A 151 2.70 -1.10 -21.49
CA TRP A 151 3.27 -0.44 -22.66
C TRP A 151 2.80 -1.04 -23.99
N ASP A 152 2.93 -2.33 -24.17
CA ASP A 152 2.60 -3.00 -25.43
C ASP A 152 1.11 -2.93 -25.80
N GLU A 153 0.26 -2.70 -24.81
CA GLU A 153 -1.19 -2.55 -25.01
C GLU A 153 -1.59 -1.10 -25.38
N VAL A 154 -0.72 -0.08 -25.07
CA VAL A 154 -1.11 1.33 -25.21
C VAL A 154 -0.14 2.19 -26.02
N LYS A 155 1.05 1.71 -26.39
CA LYS A 155 2.11 2.48 -27.08
C LYS A 155 1.66 3.21 -28.34
N ASP A 156 0.69 2.63 -29.07
CA ASP A 156 0.16 3.21 -30.31
C ASP A 156 -1.06 4.13 -30.09
N ARG A 157 -1.42 4.40 -28.82
CA ARG A 157 -2.58 5.21 -28.44
C ARG A 157 -2.37 6.04 -27.17
N LEU A 158 -1.15 6.50 -26.93
CA LEU A 158 -0.80 7.27 -25.72
C LEU A 158 -1.56 8.59 -25.60
N ASP A 159 -2.01 9.15 -26.72
CA ASP A 159 -2.84 10.35 -26.82
C ASP A 159 -4.33 10.12 -26.59
N ARG A 160 -4.79 8.87 -26.56
CA ARG A 160 -6.19 8.52 -26.33
C ARG A 160 -6.57 8.68 -24.87
N SER A 161 -7.87 8.85 -24.65
CA SER A 161 -8.43 8.98 -23.30
C SER A 161 -8.15 7.74 -22.45
N ALA A 162 -7.61 7.95 -21.24
CA ALA A 162 -7.41 6.86 -20.27
C ALA A 162 -8.72 6.21 -19.82
N LEU A 163 -9.86 6.89 -19.98
CA LEU A 163 -11.17 6.35 -19.63
C LEU A 163 -11.69 5.29 -20.62
N GLU A 164 -11.08 5.21 -21.82
CA GLU A 164 -11.39 4.18 -22.82
C GLU A 164 -10.71 2.83 -22.52
N LEU A 165 -9.80 2.80 -21.56
CA LEU A 165 -9.09 1.58 -21.15
C LEU A 165 -10.02 0.65 -20.33
N SER A 166 -9.79 -0.66 -20.42
CA SER A 166 -10.45 -1.63 -19.53
C SER A 166 -10.08 -1.40 -18.05
N GLY A 167 -10.87 -1.91 -17.11
CA GLY A 167 -10.62 -1.73 -15.68
C GLY A 167 -9.22 -2.17 -15.25
N GLY A 168 -8.74 -3.32 -15.72
CA GLY A 168 -7.38 -3.80 -15.45
C GLY A 168 -6.29 -2.93 -16.08
N GLN A 169 -6.53 -2.39 -17.29
CA GLN A 169 -5.62 -1.42 -17.91
C GLN A 169 -5.59 -0.10 -17.15
N GLN A 170 -6.76 0.40 -16.70
CA GLN A 170 -6.85 1.60 -15.89
C GLN A 170 -6.10 1.45 -14.57
N GLN A 171 -6.20 0.29 -13.93
CA GLN A 171 -5.49 0.03 -12.69
C GLN A 171 -3.97 0.00 -12.89
N ARG A 172 -3.49 -0.68 -13.95
CA ARG A 172 -2.06 -0.66 -14.30
C ARG A 172 -1.57 0.74 -14.71
N LEU A 173 -2.43 1.55 -15.35
CA LEU A 173 -2.11 2.97 -15.60
C LEU A 173 -1.99 3.77 -14.30
N CYS A 174 -2.85 3.54 -13.30
CA CYS A 174 -2.73 4.18 -11.99
C CYS A 174 -1.45 3.76 -11.25
N ILE A 175 -1.01 2.50 -11.43
CA ILE A 175 0.30 2.04 -10.94
C ILE A 175 1.43 2.78 -11.67
N ALA A 176 1.43 2.81 -13.02
CA ALA A 176 2.43 3.54 -13.80
C ALA A 176 2.52 5.02 -13.39
N ARG A 177 1.38 5.67 -13.17
CA ARG A 177 1.30 7.05 -12.67
C ARG A 177 1.96 7.21 -11.29
N ALA A 178 1.75 6.26 -10.38
CA ALA A 178 2.36 6.29 -9.06
C ALA A 178 3.89 6.10 -9.13
N LEU A 179 4.37 5.24 -10.05
CA LEU A 179 5.79 4.98 -10.26
C LEU A 179 6.52 6.11 -10.97
N ALA A 180 5.80 6.97 -11.71
CA ALA A 180 6.39 8.03 -12.53
C ALA A 180 7.16 9.10 -11.73
N VAL A 181 6.89 9.24 -10.45
CA VAL A 181 7.61 10.14 -9.53
C VAL A 181 8.74 9.45 -8.77
N GLU A 182 9.05 8.19 -9.11
CA GLU A 182 10.11 7.37 -8.52
C GLU A 182 9.97 7.28 -6.98
N PRO A 183 8.84 6.75 -6.47
CA PRO A 183 8.65 6.61 -5.03
C PRO A 183 9.60 5.56 -4.44
N GLU A 184 9.81 5.61 -3.14
CA GLU A 184 10.56 4.58 -2.38
C GLU A 184 9.61 3.50 -1.86
N VAL A 185 8.37 3.89 -1.60
CA VAL A 185 7.31 3.03 -1.06
C VAL A 185 6.06 3.13 -1.93
N VAL A 186 5.44 1.99 -2.23
CA VAL A 186 4.16 1.93 -2.96
C VAL A 186 3.10 1.32 -2.06
N LEU A 187 2.09 2.12 -1.72
CA LEU A 187 0.92 1.70 -0.97
C LEU A 187 -0.18 1.26 -1.94
N MET A 188 -0.79 0.10 -1.69
CA MET A 188 -1.86 -0.43 -2.54
C MET A 188 -3.08 -0.79 -1.67
N ASP A 189 -4.18 -0.06 -1.85
CA ASP A 189 -5.43 -0.33 -1.14
C ASP A 189 -6.33 -1.19 -2.02
N GLU A 190 -6.38 -2.51 -1.80
CA GLU A 190 -7.17 -3.50 -2.54
C GLU A 190 -7.05 -3.40 -4.08
N PRO A 191 -5.84 -3.41 -4.67
CA PRO A 191 -5.61 -3.02 -6.07
C PRO A 191 -6.25 -3.93 -7.12
N ALA A 192 -6.72 -5.11 -6.75
CA ALA A 192 -7.32 -6.08 -7.66
C ALA A 192 -8.78 -6.45 -7.33
N SER A 193 -9.41 -5.83 -6.33
CA SER A 193 -10.73 -6.22 -5.82
C SER A 193 -11.88 -6.09 -6.82
N ALA A 194 -11.75 -5.22 -7.82
CA ALA A 194 -12.76 -4.98 -8.85
C ALA A 194 -12.38 -5.55 -10.23
N LEU A 195 -11.34 -6.41 -10.29
CA LEU A 195 -10.80 -6.92 -11.53
C LEU A 195 -11.22 -8.39 -11.76
N ASP A 196 -11.25 -8.79 -13.04
CA ASP A 196 -11.38 -10.17 -13.42
C ASP A 196 -10.14 -11.01 -13.05
N PRO A 197 -10.22 -12.36 -13.06
CA PRO A 197 -9.09 -13.21 -12.66
C PRO A 197 -7.81 -13.01 -13.48
N ILE A 198 -7.94 -12.72 -14.79
CA ILE A 198 -6.78 -12.52 -15.69
C ILE A 198 -6.08 -11.21 -15.33
N ALA A 199 -6.84 -10.13 -15.17
CA ALA A 199 -6.31 -8.84 -14.76
C ALA A 199 -5.71 -8.90 -13.34
N THR A 200 -6.33 -9.67 -12.43
CA THR A 200 -5.80 -9.91 -11.08
C THR A 200 -4.43 -10.61 -11.13
N ALA A 201 -4.28 -11.66 -11.92
CA ALA A 201 -3.02 -12.38 -12.07
C ALA A 201 -1.91 -11.44 -12.59
N LYS A 202 -2.19 -10.58 -13.57
CA LYS A 202 -1.25 -9.58 -14.07
C LYS A 202 -0.80 -8.59 -12.97
N ILE A 203 -1.70 -8.17 -12.07
CA ILE A 203 -1.35 -7.30 -10.94
C ILE A 203 -0.48 -8.05 -9.93
N GLU A 204 -0.75 -9.33 -9.68
CA GLU A 204 0.06 -10.16 -8.77
C GLU A 204 1.49 -10.36 -9.30
N GLU A 205 1.65 -10.67 -10.59
CA GLU A 205 2.96 -10.75 -11.27
C GLU A 205 3.70 -9.41 -11.17
N LEU A 206 3.02 -8.32 -11.46
CA LEU A 206 3.56 -6.97 -11.38
C LEU A 206 4.07 -6.64 -9.96
N ILE A 207 3.34 -7.00 -8.89
CA ILE A 207 3.78 -6.80 -7.52
C ILE A 207 5.10 -7.54 -7.24
N HIS A 208 5.25 -8.77 -7.74
CA HIS A 208 6.49 -9.53 -7.59
C HIS A 208 7.69 -8.88 -8.30
N GLU A 209 7.47 -8.30 -9.48
CA GLU A 209 8.53 -7.58 -10.19
C GLU A 209 8.91 -6.28 -9.48
N LEU A 210 7.90 -5.51 -9.05
CA LEU A 210 8.09 -4.21 -8.42
C LEU A 210 8.82 -4.29 -7.07
N LYS A 211 8.66 -5.37 -6.28
CA LYS A 211 9.31 -5.47 -4.96
C LYS A 211 10.83 -5.43 -5.01
N THR A 212 11.44 -5.73 -6.15
CA THR A 212 12.89 -5.66 -6.33
C THR A 212 13.43 -4.24 -6.24
N ALA A 213 12.61 -3.25 -6.59
CA ALA A 213 12.95 -1.83 -6.60
C ALA A 213 12.22 -1.00 -5.54
N TYR A 214 11.06 -1.46 -5.09
CA TYR A 214 10.15 -0.70 -4.21
C TYR A 214 9.82 -1.49 -2.94
N THR A 215 9.57 -0.79 -1.85
CA THR A 215 8.90 -1.37 -0.68
C THR A 215 7.40 -1.29 -0.88
N ILE A 216 6.67 -2.40 -0.75
CA ILE A 216 5.24 -2.45 -1.06
C ILE A 216 4.44 -2.77 0.20
N VAL A 217 3.39 -1.99 0.46
CA VAL A 217 2.40 -2.30 1.49
C VAL A 217 1.04 -2.44 0.81
N ILE A 218 0.46 -3.63 0.89
CA ILE A 218 -0.82 -3.94 0.22
C ILE A 218 -1.90 -4.28 1.24
N VAL A 219 -3.06 -3.64 1.10
CA VAL A 219 -4.31 -4.09 1.76
C VAL A 219 -5.03 -5.04 0.82
N THR A 220 -5.44 -6.18 1.32
CA THR A 220 -6.33 -7.08 0.59
C THR A 220 -7.25 -7.84 1.57
N HIS A 221 -8.49 -8.08 1.14
CA HIS A 221 -9.42 -8.98 1.83
C HIS A 221 -9.36 -10.41 1.26
N ASN A 222 -8.60 -10.63 0.18
CA ASN A 222 -8.39 -11.94 -0.41
C ASN A 222 -7.15 -12.60 0.19
N MET A 223 -7.38 -13.58 1.07
CA MET A 223 -6.31 -14.32 1.76
C MET A 223 -5.38 -15.07 0.80
N GLN A 224 -5.95 -15.63 -0.29
CA GLN A 224 -5.15 -16.35 -1.28
C GLN A 224 -4.22 -15.38 -2.04
N GLN A 225 -4.69 -14.17 -2.34
CA GLN A 225 -3.85 -13.12 -2.91
C GLN A 225 -2.73 -12.74 -1.95
N ALA A 226 -3.05 -12.46 -0.68
CA ALA A 226 -2.03 -12.13 0.33
C ALA A 226 -0.96 -13.23 0.40
N ALA A 227 -1.37 -14.51 0.47
CA ALA A 227 -0.46 -15.64 0.53
C ALA A 227 0.46 -15.77 -0.69
N ARG A 228 -0.01 -15.36 -1.90
CA ARG A 228 0.81 -15.43 -3.12
C ARG A 228 1.78 -14.26 -3.27
N VAL A 229 1.34 -13.03 -2.92
CA VAL A 229 2.12 -11.83 -3.29
C VAL A 229 3.00 -11.28 -2.18
N SER A 230 2.75 -11.63 -0.91
CA SER A 230 3.46 -10.99 0.20
C SER A 230 4.57 -11.85 0.80
N ASP A 231 5.60 -11.18 1.29
CA ASP A 231 6.69 -11.78 2.07
C ASP A 231 6.33 -11.79 3.57
N LEU A 232 5.62 -10.73 4.01
CA LEU A 232 5.15 -10.55 5.39
C LEU A 232 3.66 -10.27 5.39
N THR A 233 2.99 -10.73 6.44
CA THR A 233 1.55 -10.50 6.65
C THR A 233 1.28 -9.95 8.03
N ALA A 234 0.47 -8.89 8.09
CA ALA A 234 -0.04 -8.27 9.30
C ALA A 234 -1.56 -8.49 9.38
N TYR A 235 -2.00 -9.21 10.39
CA TYR A 235 -3.42 -9.43 10.65
C TYR A 235 -3.98 -8.37 11.60
N PHE A 236 -5.00 -7.65 11.13
CA PHE A 236 -5.71 -6.61 11.87
C PHE A 236 -7.10 -7.09 12.30
N TYR A 237 -7.46 -6.78 13.55
CA TYR A 237 -8.80 -7.02 14.06
C TYR A 237 -9.20 -5.91 15.05
N LEU A 238 -10.38 -5.31 14.84
CA LEU A 238 -10.95 -4.25 15.69
C LEU A 238 -9.94 -3.12 16.03
N GLY A 239 -9.21 -2.63 15.03
CA GLY A 239 -8.24 -1.55 15.19
C GLY A 239 -6.88 -1.96 15.77
N ARG A 240 -6.66 -3.23 16.04
CA ARG A 240 -5.43 -3.77 16.64
C ARG A 240 -4.66 -4.64 15.67
N LEU A 241 -3.34 -4.65 15.79
CA LEU A 241 -2.47 -5.63 15.16
C LEU A 241 -2.45 -6.88 16.04
N ILE A 242 -2.99 -7.99 15.53
CA ILE A 242 -3.08 -9.24 16.26
C ILE A 242 -1.83 -10.10 16.05
N GLU A 243 -1.39 -10.21 14.79
CA GLU A 243 -0.20 -10.98 14.44
C GLU A 243 0.53 -10.33 13.27
N PHE A 244 1.86 -10.41 13.30
CA PHE A 244 2.74 -9.95 12.20
C PHE A 244 3.92 -10.91 12.05
N GLY A 245 4.25 -11.27 10.81
CA GLY A 245 5.40 -12.11 10.54
C GLY A 245 5.47 -12.60 9.09
N PRO A 246 6.39 -13.56 8.81
CA PRO A 246 6.49 -14.18 7.50
C PRO A 246 5.15 -14.74 7.06
N THR A 247 4.77 -14.47 5.81
CA THR A 247 3.47 -14.85 5.25
C THR A 247 3.21 -16.36 5.38
N GLU A 248 4.21 -17.16 5.02
CA GLU A 248 4.11 -18.62 5.15
C GLU A 248 3.73 -19.03 6.58
N ARG A 249 4.40 -18.49 7.60
CA ARG A 249 4.11 -18.81 9.00
C ARG A 249 2.70 -18.37 9.39
N VAL A 250 2.31 -17.14 9.05
CA VAL A 250 0.99 -16.61 9.42
C VAL A 250 -0.13 -17.46 8.84
N PHE A 251 0.03 -17.97 7.60
CA PHE A 251 -0.99 -18.78 6.92
C PHE A 251 -0.97 -20.28 7.26
N THR A 252 0.18 -20.83 7.66
CA THR A 252 0.31 -22.28 7.91
C THR A 252 0.40 -22.65 9.38
N ASN A 253 0.98 -21.80 10.21
CA ASN A 253 1.20 -22.03 11.64
C ASN A 253 1.12 -20.71 12.43
N PRO A 254 -0.07 -20.06 12.45
CA PRO A 254 -0.26 -18.84 13.20
C PRO A 254 -0.02 -19.03 14.70
N THR A 255 0.46 -17.99 15.37
CA THR A 255 0.74 -18.03 16.82
C THR A 255 -0.44 -17.55 17.65
N ARG A 256 -1.44 -16.95 17.00
CA ARG A 256 -2.63 -16.40 17.65
C ARG A 256 -3.88 -17.17 17.24
N PRO A 257 -4.72 -17.61 18.21
CA PRO A 257 -5.98 -18.29 17.90
C PRO A 257 -6.89 -17.44 16.99
N GLU A 258 -6.94 -16.12 17.21
CA GLU A 258 -7.73 -15.20 16.40
C GLU A 258 -7.29 -15.19 14.91
N THR A 259 -5.99 -15.37 14.67
CA THR A 259 -5.43 -15.48 13.31
C THR A 259 -5.84 -16.82 12.69
N GLU A 260 -5.76 -17.94 13.44
CA GLU A 260 -6.17 -19.26 12.98
C GLU A 260 -7.65 -19.29 12.63
N ASP A 261 -8.51 -18.73 13.48
CA ASP A 261 -9.94 -18.65 13.24
C ASP A 261 -10.27 -17.85 12.00
N TYR A 262 -9.58 -16.71 11.78
CA TYR A 262 -9.75 -15.88 10.59
C TYR A 262 -9.35 -16.62 9.31
N ILE A 263 -8.17 -17.26 9.29
CA ILE A 263 -7.65 -17.95 8.10
C ILE A 263 -8.48 -19.19 7.76
N THR A 264 -8.98 -19.91 8.77
CA THR A 264 -9.79 -21.12 8.57
C THR A 264 -11.27 -20.84 8.30
N GLY A 265 -11.68 -19.57 8.33
CA GLY A 265 -13.08 -19.18 8.11
C GLY A 265 -14.02 -19.50 9.29
N ARG A 266 -13.46 -19.79 10.46
CA ARG A 266 -14.22 -20.02 11.71
C ARG A 266 -14.60 -18.72 12.42
N PHE A 267 -14.41 -17.63 11.74
CA PHE A 267 -14.66 -16.30 12.23
C PHE A 267 -16.14 -15.94 12.05
N GLY A 268 -16.91 -15.89 13.17
CA GLY A 268 -18.33 -15.58 13.19
C GLY A 268 -18.77 -15.15 14.59
#